data_b737e71026df313c9a38a1d7931da460
#
_entry.id   b737e71026df313c9a38a1d7931da460
#
_cell.length_a   1.000
_cell.length_b   1.000
_cell.length_c   1.000
_cell.angle_alpha   90.00
_cell.angle_beta   90.00
_cell.angle_gamma   90.00
#
_symmetry.space_group_name_H-M   'P 1'
#
loop_
_entity.id
_entity.type
_entity.pdbx_description
1 polymer ?
#
loop_
_entity_poly.entity_id
_entity_poly.type
_entity_poly.pdbx_seq_one_letter_code
_entity_poly.pdbx_strand_id
1 'polypeptide(L)'
;GFTLEEVYEMLDLNMPHGATSAKVNNKVEGLHFMFFNDKDVEFLDITSPSGLRTYTRSLFFVLYKTVYDLYGSRAPLRIDTPVSNGYYCHLDIEGGVTPDVVERLKVRMQEIVKADLPFHRITCPTEEAIARFRTDGLESKAQLLEGLGSLYTTYYTLDNVADYFYGSLLIQTSQLYLFDLVSYGDGLLLRIPDPKNPNE
;
A
#
# COMPACT_ATOMS: atom_id res chain seq x y z
N GLY A 1 -14.76 0.31 22.10
CA GLY A 1 -14.62 -0.34 20.80
C GLY A 1 -13.23 -0.95 20.64
N PHE A 2 -13.14 -1.93 19.80
CA PHE A 2 -11.88 -2.61 19.47
C PHE A 2 -11.61 -2.49 17.98
N THR A 3 -10.34 -2.39 17.60
CA THR A 3 -9.94 -2.54 16.20
C THR A 3 -9.79 -4.03 15.85
N LEU A 4 -9.86 -4.35 14.56
CA LEU A 4 -9.59 -5.72 14.10
C LEU A 4 -8.16 -6.16 14.42
N GLU A 5 -7.19 -5.24 14.39
CA GLU A 5 -5.80 -5.49 14.79
C GLU A 5 -5.72 -5.97 16.25
N GLU A 6 -6.32 -5.22 17.17
CA GLU A 6 -6.35 -5.59 18.60
C GLU A 6 -7.00 -6.97 18.83
N VAL A 7 -8.10 -7.25 18.12
CA VAL A 7 -8.77 -8.56 18.21
C VAL A 7 -7.89 -9.67 17.65
N TYR A 8 -7.21 -9.42 16.52
CA TYR A 8 -6.30 -10.41 15.94
C TYR A 8 -5.17 -10.76 16.90
N GLU A 9 -4.55 -9.77 17.55
CA GLU A 9 -3.50 -9.97 18.55
C GLU A 9 -4.01 -10.73 19.79
N MET A 10 -5.20 -10.37 20.28
CA MET A 10 -5.80 -11.00 21.47
C MET A 10 -6.16 -12.48 21.25
N LEU A 11 -6.52 -12.86 20.02
CA LEU A 11 -6.97 -14.22 19.71
C LEU A 11 -5.83 -15.20 19.43
N ASP A 12 -4.60 -14.70 19.26
CA ASP A 12 -3.39 -15.50 18.95
C ASP A 12 -3.64 -16.53 17.84
N LEU A 13 -4.20 -16.07 16.72
CA LEU A 13 -4.58 -16.93 15.62
C LEU A 13 -3.35 -17.43 14.86
N ASN A 14 -3.34 -18.74 14.58
CA ASN A 14 -2.28 -19.33 13.79
C ASN A 14 -2.47 -19.02 12.29
N MET A 15 -1.98 -17.87 11.87
CA MET A 15 -1.94 -17.43 10.46
C MET A 15 -0.48 -17.23 10.06
N PRO A 16 0.17 -18.19 9.37
CA PRO A 16 1.61 -18.15 9.09
C PRO A 16 2.08 -16.94 8.31
N HIS A 17 1.19 -16.33 7.51
CA HIS A 17 1.49 -15.16 6.69
C HIS A 17 0.95 -13.84 7.27
N GLY A 18 0.37 -13.90 8.48
CA GLY A 18 -0.25 -12.76 9.15
C GLY A 18 -1.55 -12.28 8.50
N ALA A 19 -2.44 -11.69 9.29
CA ALA A 19 -3.66 -11.09 8.77
C ALA A 19 -3.35 -9.77 8.06
N THR A 20 -3.94 -9.54 6.89
CA THR A 20 -3.84 -8.30 6.14
C THR A 20 -5.13 -7.49 6.18
N SER A 21 -6.25 -8.17 6.30
CA SER A 21 -7.61 -7.62 6.37
C SER A 21 -8.55 -8.63 7.02
N ALA A 22 -9.82 -8.29 7.11
CA ALA A 22 -10.85 -9.22 7.58
C ALA A 22 -12.19 -8.99 6.87
N LYS A 23 -13.02 -10.02 6.82
CA LYS A 23 -14.45 -9.86 6.51
C LYS A 23 -15.21 -9.64 7.81
N VAL A 24 -15.92 -8.53 7.87
CA VAL A 24 -16.82 -8.19 8.97
C VAL A 24 -18.25 -8.21 8.44
N ASN A 25 -19.04 -9.16 8.88
CA ASN A 25 -20.37 -9.42 8.33
C ASN A 25 -20.35 -9.48 6.77
N ASN A 26 -19.45 -10.26 6.20
CA ASN A 26 -19.22 -10.45 4.76
C ASN A 26 -18.67 -9.23 3.99
N LYS A 27 -18.34 -8.11 4.64
CA LYS A 27 -17.69 -6.97 4.01
C LYS A 27 -16.21 -6.95 4.36
N VAL A 28 -15.34 -6.79 3.36
CA VAL A 28 -13.88 -6.69 3.59
C VAL A 28 -13.53 -5.33 4.17
N GLU A 29 -12.86 -5.35 5.32
CA GLU A 29 -12.37 -4.18 6.04
C GLU A 29 -10.87 -4.34 6.34
N GLY A 30 -10.15 -3.22 6.41
CA GLY A 30 -8.78 -3.20 6.89
C GLY A 30 -8.68 -3.41 8.39
N LEU A 31 -7.51 -3.76 8.88
CA LEU A 31 -7.30 -4.02 10.31
C LEU A 31 -7.44 -2.76 11.18
N HIS A 32 -7.50 -1.58 10.59
CA HIS A 32 -7.87 -0.33 11.29
C HIS A 32 -9.36 -0.24 11.65
N PHE A 33 -10.19 -1.09 11.07
CA PHE A 33 -11.64 -1.03 11.29
C PHE A 33 -11.96 -1.24 12.76
N MET A 34 -12.76 -0.32 13.32
CA MET A 34 -13.22 -0.35 14.70
C MET A 34 -14.68 -0.77 14.77
N PHE A 35 -15.01 -1.63 15.71
CA PHE A 35 -16.38 -2.07 15.96
C PHE A 35 -16.73 -2.00 17.45
N PHE A 36 -18.02 -1.85 17.72
CA PHE A 36 -18.56 -1.64 19.07
C PHE A 36 -19.55 -2.72 19.50
N ASN A 37 -20.03 -3.48 18.54
CA ASN A 37 -21.03 -4.55 18.74
C ASN A 37 -20.47 -5.86 18.21
N ASP A 38 -21.10 -6.96 18.61
CA ASP A 38 -20.77 -8.29 18.10
C ASP A 38 -20.84 -8.34 16.57
N LYS A 39 -19.81 -8.89 15.95
CA LYS A 39 -19.66 -9.03 14.51
C LYS A 39 -19.09 -10.41 14.19
N ASP A 40 -19.49 -10.95 13.06
CA ASP A 40 -18.81 -12.08 12.45
C ASP A 40 -17.53 -11.59 11.77
N VAL A 41 -16.36 -12.08 12.20
CA VAL A 41 -15.06 -11.67 11.70
C VAL A 41 -14.31 -12.87 11.15
N GLU A 42 -13.85 -12.77 9.91
CA GLU A 42 -12.93 -13.71 9.27
C GLU A 42 -11.67 -12.96 8.84
N PHE A 43 -10.54 -13.26 9.46
CA PHE A 43 -9.26 -12.68 9.07
C PHE A 43 -8.77 -13.24 7.74
N LEU A 44 -8.21 -12.39 6.90
CA LEU A 44 -7.72 -12.70 5.56
C LEU A 44 -6.21 -12.43 5.50
N ASP A 45 -5.49 -13.28 4.80
CA ASP A 45 -4.08 -13.09 4.47
C ASP A 45 -3.87 -12.98 2.95
N ILE A 46 -2.61 -13.04 2.50
CA ILE A 46 -2.25 -12.94 1.09
C ILE A 46 -2.73 -14.13 0.24
N THR A 47 -3.15 -15.25 0.83
CA THR A 47 -3.71 -16.38 0.09
C THR A 47 -5.12 -16.10 -0.43
N SER A 48 -5.81 -15.10 0.14
CA SER A 48 -7.08 -14.62 -0.38
C SER A 48 -6.88 -13.44 -1.35
N PRO A 49 -7.71 -13.31 -2.40
CA PRO A 49 -7.61 -12.19 -3.34
C PRO A 49 -7.71 -10.82 -2.67
N SER A 50 -8.60 -10.67 -1.67
CA SER A 50 -8.78 -9.40 -0.95
C SER A 50 -7.59 -9.07 -0.04
N GLY A 51 -7.04 -10.06 0.65
CA GLY A 51 -5.85 -9.90 1.48
C GLY A 51 -4.62 -9.56 0.64
N LEU A 52 -4.46 -10.20 -0.52
CA LEU A 52 -3.38 -9.88 -1.45
C LEU A 52 -3.51 -8.46 -2.01
N ARG A 53 -4.72 -7.98 -2.30
CA ARG A 53 -4.92 -6.59 -2.75
C ARG A 53 -4.50 -5.57 -1.70
N THR A 54 -4.79 -5.81 -0.43
CA THR A 54 -4.34 -4.94 0.68
C THR A 54 -2.81 -4.91 0.76
N TYR A 55 -2.17 -6.06 0.67
CA TYR A 55 -0.71 -6.19 0.62
C TYR A 55 -0.11 -5.42 -0.56
N THR A 56 -0.65 -5.64 -1.75
CA THR A 56 -0.16 -5.02 -2.99
C THR A 56 -0.29 -3.50 -2.98
N ARG A 57 -1.43 -2.96 -2.53
CA ARG A 57 -1.59 -1.50 -2.39
C ARG A 57 -0.58 -0.89 -1.43
N SER A 58 -0.32 -1.56 -0.32
CA SER A 58 0.67 -1.12 0.66
C SER A 58 2.09 -1.14 0.09
N LEU A 59 2.41 -2.15 -0.70
CA LEU A 59 3.69 -2.25 -1.39
C LEU A 59 3.87 -1.15 -2.45
N PHE A 60 2.80 -0.82 -3.19
CA PHE A 60 2.81 0.33 -4.11
C PHE A 60 3.14 1.63 -3.39
N PHE A 61 2.56 1.84 -2.21
CA PHE A 61 2.83 3.05 -1.44
C PHE A 61 4.29 3.13 -0.98
N VAL A 62 4.88 2.01 -0.56
CA VAL A 62 6.31 1.95 -0.24
C VAL A 62 7.17 2.27 -1.47
N LEU A 63 6.82 1.78 -2.65
CA LEU A 63 7.56 2.12 -3.87
C LEU A 63 7.42 3.61 -4.23
N TYR A 64 6.23 4.21 -4.14
CA TYR A 64 6.04 5.65 -4.35
C TYR A 64 6.86 6.48 -3.35
N LYS A 65 6.85 6.10 -2.07
CA LYS A 65 7.69 6.76 -1.06
C LYS A 65 9.17 6.62 -1.37
N THR A 66 9.60 5.45 -1.80
CA THR A 66 11.00 5.18 -2.18
C THR A 66 11.45 6.12 -3.29
N VAL A 67 10.67 6.27 -4.34
CA VAL A 67 10.95 7.20 -5.44
C VAL A 67 10.97 8.65 -4.96
N TYR A 68 10.03 9.02 -4.10
CA TYR A 68 10.02 10.34 -3.47
C TYR A 68 11.30 10.61 -2.67
N ASP A 69 11.72 9.65 -1.83
CA ASP A 69 12.90 9.80 -0.97
C ASP A 69 14.20 9.95 -1.79
N LEU A 70 14.31 9.25 -2.92
CA LEU A 70 15.52 9.26 -3.76
C LEU A 70 15.57 10.39 -4.79
N TYR A 71 14.41 10.86 -5.26
CA TYR A 71 14.32 11.82 -6.37
C TYR A 71 13.58 13.11 -6.01
N GLY A 72 13.10 13.26 -4.77
CA GLY A 72 12.36 14.45 -4.30
C GLY A 72 10.94 14.58 -4.84
N SER A 73 10.49 13.64 -5.67
CA SER A 73 9.14 13.60 -6.23
C SER A 73 8.77 12.15 -6.54
N ARG A 74 7.49 11.81 -6.44
CA ARG A 74 6.96 10.52 -6.91
C ARG A 74 6.53 10.54 -8.38
N ALA A 75 6.49 11.72 -9.00
CA ALA A 75 6.01 11.91 -10.36
C ALA A 75 6.72 11.07 -11.43
N PRO A 76 8.03 10.74 -11.31
CA PRO A 76 8.70 9.85 -12.25
C PRO A 76 8.15 8.43 -12.33
N LEU A 77 7.46 7.97 -11.27
CA LEU A 77 6.97 6.58 -11.17
C LEU A 77 5.51 6.48 -11.63
N ARG A 78 5.25 5.54 -12.54
CA ARG A 78 3.91 5.09 -12.89
C ARG A 78 3.84 3.57 -12.82
N ILE A 79 2.94 3.05 -11.99
CA ILE A 79 2.64 1.62 -11.90
C ILE A 79 1.51 1.31 -12.88
N ASP A 80 1.78 0.41 -13.82
CA ASP A 80 0.87 0.16 -14.94
C ASP A 80 0.17 -1.20 -14.82
N THR A 81 0.57 -2.13 -15.67
CA THR A 81 -0.15 -3.38 -15.91
C THR A 81 0.39 -4.52 -15.05
N PRO A 82 -0.49 -5.41 -14.59
CA PRO A 82 -0.04 -6.66 -14.01
C PRO A 82 0.68 -7.52 -15.06
N VAL A 83 1.82 -8.08 -14.66
CA VAL A 83 2.63 -8.98 -15.48
C VAL A 83 3.04 -10.16 -14.61
N SER A 84 2.51 -11.36 -14.91
CA SER A 84 2.77 -12.55 -14.09
C SER A 84 2.46 -12.28 -12.60
N ASN A 85 3.40 -12.57 -11.71
CA ASN A 85 3.27 -12.30 -10.27
C ASN A 85 3.84 -10.93 -9.89
N GLY A 86 3.49 -9.89 -10.63
CA GLY A 86 4.02 -8.56 -10.39
C GLY A 86 3.33 -7.48 -11.20
N TYR A 87 3.93 -6.28 -11.17
CA TYR A 87 3.44 -5.11 -11.87
C TYR A 87 4.57 -4.43 -12.61
N TYR A 88 4.34 -4.13 -13.87
CA TYR A 88 5.25 -3.33 -14.65
C TYR A 88 5.15 -1.86 -14.22
N CYS A 89 6.31 -1.23 -14.01
CA CYS A 89 6.41 0.15 -13.58
C CYS A 89 7.31 0.93 -14.54
N HIS A 90 6.83 2.08 -14.99
CA HIS A 90 7.64 3.08 -15.67
C HIS A 90 8.32 3.97 -14.65
N LEU A 91 9.61 4.22 -14.85
CA LEU A 91 10.38 5.18 -14.07
C LEU A 91 11.09 6.14 -15.03
N ASP A 92 10.59 7.36 -15.11
CA ASP A 92 11.12 8.41 -15.97
C ASP A 92 12.14 9.27 -15.21
N ILE A 93 13.39 8.84 -15.25
CA ILE A 93 14.52 9.51 -14.61
C ILE A 93 15.66 9.73 -15.60
N GLU A 94 16.49 10.72 -15.34
CA GLU A 94 17.70 10.98 -16.14
C GLU A 94 18.63 9.75 -16.13
N GLY A 95 19.08 9.34 -17.29
CA GLY A 95 19.90 8.14 -17.47
C GLY A 95 19.14 6.82 -17.54
N GLY A 96 17.82 6.83 -17.36
CA GLY A 96 16.96 5.65 -17.44
C GLY A 96 17.14 4.66 -16.29
N VAL A 97 16.49 3.51 -16.43
CA VAL A 97 16.53 2.43 -15.44
C VAL A 97 17.76 1.55 -15.66
N THR A 98 18.76 1.73 -14.82
CA THR A 98 19.99 0.91 -14.80
C THR A 98 19.95 -0.10 -13.65
N PRO A 99 20.79 -1.16 -13.67
CA PRO A 99 20.89 -2.09 -12.54
C PRO A 99 21.19 -1.39 -11.20
N ASP A 100 22.01 -0.34 -11.19
CA ASP A 100 22.32 0.44 -9.99
C ASP A 100 21.11 1.20 -9.47
N VAL A 101 20.26 1.72 -10.36
CA VAL A 101 18.99 2.37 -9.98
C VAL A 101 18.06 1.36 -9.33
N VAL A 102 17.90 0.18 -9.93
CA VAL A 102 17.07 -0.89 -9.38
C VAL A 102 17.54 -1.30 -7.99
N GLU A 103 18.83 -1.51 -7.82
CA GLU A 103 19.40 -1.88 -6.52
C GLU A 103 19.19 -0.80 -5.45
N ARG A 104 19.40 0.47 -5.78
CA ARG A 104 19.16 1.59 -4.85
C ARG A 104 17.68 1.67 -4.43
N LEU A 105 16.75 1.49 -5.36
CA LEU A 105 15.32 1.45 -5.07
C LEU A 105 15.00 0.28 -4.15
N LYS A 106 15.49 -0.90 -4.45
CA LYS A 106 15.27 -2.11 -3.66
C LYS A 106 15.80 -1.97 -2.24
N VAL A 107 17.03 -1.50 -2.08
CA VAL A 107 17.64 -1.24 -0.77
C VAL A 107 16.79 -0.25 0.02
N ARG A 108 16.37 0.86 -0.60
CA ARG A 108 15.54 1.85 0.09
C ARG A 108 14.18 1.29 0.50
N MET A 109 13.53 0.48 -0.33
CA MET A 109 12.30 -0.21 0.05
C MET A 109 12.52 -1.13 1.27
N GLN A 110 13.61 -1.89 1.29
CA GLN A 110 13.97 -2.76 2.41
C GLN A 110 14.21 -1.97 3.70
N GLU A 111 14.85 -0.79 3.61
CA GLU A 111 15.04 0.11 4.74
C GLU A 111 13.71 0.60 5.31
N ILE A 112 12.77 1.01 4.45
CA ILE A 112 11.42 1.45 4.85
C ILE A 112 10.67 0.31 5.55
N VAL A 113 10.73 -0.89 5.00
CA VAL A 113 10.09 -2.06 5.61
C VAL A 113 10.71 -2.37 6.97
N LYS A 114 12.04 -2.34 7.07
CA LYS A 114 12.77 -2.59 8.32
C LYS A 114 12.52 -1.51 9.38
N ALA A 115 12.30 -0.27 8.96
CA ALA A 115 11.99 0.83 9.87
C ALA A 115 10.61 0.70 10.53
N ASP A 116 9.77 -0.18 10.03
CA ASP A 116 8.43 -0.47 10.55
C ASP A 116 7.57 0.78 10.71
N LEU A 117 7.42 1.53 9.64
CA LEU A 117 6.64 2.76 9.60
C LEU A 117 5.15 2.47 9.54
N PRO A 118 4.32 3.20 10.27
CA PRO A 118 2.88 3.03 10.21
C PRO A 118 2.30 3.61 8.92
N PHE A 119 1.29 2.94 8.36
CA PHE A 119 0.39 3.51 7.37
C PHE A 119 -0.74 4.24 8.11
N HIS A 120 -0.61 5.55 8.25
CA HIS A 120 -1.64 6.35 8.92
C HIS A 120 -2.86 6.55 8.04
N ARG A 121 -4.02 6.18 8.55
CA ARG A 121 -5.31 6.40 7.91
C ARG A 121 -5.91 7.71 8.39
N ILE A 122 -6.21 8.61 7.47
CA ILE A 122 -6.76 9.94 7.77
C ILE A 122 -8.13 10.06 7.09
N THR A 123 -9.14 10.44 7.87
CA THR A 123 -10.47 10.79 7.35
C THR A 123 -10.72 12.26 7.67
N CYS A 124 -10.98 13.05 6.65
CA CYS A 124 -11.21 14.49 6.75
C CYS A 124 -12.25 14.95 5.71
N PRO A 125 -12.74 16.19 5.81
CA PRO A 125 -13.51 16.81 4.75
C PRO A 125 -12.75 16.71 3.41
N THR A 126 -13.46 16.37 2.34
CA THR A 126 -12.82 16.12 1.03
C THR A 126 -12.05 17.33 0.52
N GLU A 127 -12.50 18.55 0.82
CA GLU A 127 -11.80 19.79 0.45
C GLU A 127 -10.39 19.87 1.06
N GLU A 128 -10.23 19.41 2.29
CA GLU A 128 -8.91 19.37 2.95
C GLU A 128 -7.97 18.35 2.28
N ALA A 129 -8.49 17.18 1.93
CA ALA A 129 -7.72 16.17 1.19
C ALA A 129 -7.29 16.68 -0.19
N ILE A 130 -8.19 17.34 -0.92
CA ILE A 130 -7.90 17.96 -2.23
C ILE A 130 -6.80 19.02 -2.09
N ALA A 131 -6.90 19.90 -1.09
CA ALA A 131 -5.88 20.92 -0.83
C ALA A 131 -4.51 20.30 -0.53
N ARG A 132 -4.48 19.24 0.28
CA ARG A 132 -3.25 18.49 0.60
C ARG A 132 -2.62 17.90 -0.67
N PHE A 133 -3.40 17.21 -1.50
CA PHE A 133 -2.87 16.59 -2.72
C PHE A 133 -2.39 17.61 -3.75
N ARG A 134 -3.04 18.76 -3.87
CA ARG A 134 -2.55 19.86 -4.71
C ARG A 134 -1.23 20.43 -4.21
N THR A 135 -1.12 20.63 -2.90
CA THR A 135 0.14 21.08 -2.27
C THR A 135 1.28 20.10 -2.52
N ASP A 136 0.99 18.81 -2.51
CA ASP A 136 1.96 17.73 -2.76
C ASP A 136 2.20 17.47 -4.26
N GLY A 137 1.60 18.26 -5.15
CA GLY A 137 1.74 18.12 -6.62
C GLY A 137 0.97 16.95 -7.23
N LEU A 138 0.00 16.40 -6.51
CA LEU A 138 -0.82 15.25 -6.95
C LEU A 138 -2.13 15.68 -7.56
N GLU A 139 -2.08 16.51 -8.61
CA GLU A 139 -3.26 17.10 -9.25
C GLU A 139 -4.26 16.07 -9.76
N SER A 140 -3.79 14.97 -10.34
CA SER A 140 -4.67 13.89 -10.83
C SER A 140 -5.47 13.23 -9.68
N LYS A 141 -4.88 13.11 -8.50
CA LYS A 141 -5.58 12.60 -7.31
C LYS A 141 -6.58 13.62 -6.77
N ALA A 142 -6.23 14.89 -6.75
CA ALA A 142 -7.14 15.97 -6.38
C ALA A 142 -8.38 16.00 -7.29
N GLN A 143 -8.20 15.94 -8.61
CA GLN A 143 -9.28 15.87 -9.59
C GLN A 143 -10.15 14.62 -9.43
N LEU A 144 -9.54 13.47 -9.13
CA LEU A 144 -10.28 12.24 -8.83
C LEU A 144 -11.21 12.45 -7.63
N LEU A 145 -10.72 13.04 -6.55
CA LEU A 145 -11.52 13.30 -5.35
C LEU A 145 -12.66 14.31 -5.60
N GLU A 146 -12.41 15.34 -6.40
CA GLU A 146 -13.45 16.26 -6.84
C GLU A 146 -14.56 15.54 -7.61
N GLY A 147 -14.18 14.66 -8.54
CA GLY A 147 -15.11 13.87 -9.35
C GLY A 147 -15.96 12.87 -8.54
N LEU A 148 -15.47 12.38 -7.42
CA LEU A 148 -16.21 11.45 -6.56
C LEU A 148 -17.36 12.13 -5.80
N GLY A 149 -17.28 13.43 -5.54
CA GLY A 149 -18.32 14.21 -4.89
C GLY A 149 -18.64 13.82 -3.46
N SER A 150 -17.76 13.12 -2.79
CA SER A 150 -17.92 12.71 -1.38
C SER A 150 -17.68 13.88 -0.44
N LEU A 151 -18.43 13.97 0.65
CA LEU A 151 -18.23 15.00 1.69
C LEU A 151 -16.95 14.75 2.51
N TYR A 152 -16.63 13.50 2.77
CA TYR A 152 -15.44 13.06 3.49
C TYR A 152 -14.61 12.13 2.63
N THR A 153 -13.31 12.22 2.79
CA THR A 153 -12.33 11.37 2.11
C THR A 153 -11.42 10.69 3.13
N THR A 154 -11.16 9.41 2.89
CA THR A 154 -10.12 8.67 3.61
C THR A 154 -8.92 8.50 2.71
N TYR A 155 -7.76 8.92 3.19
CA TYR A 155 -6.48 8.73 2.52
C TYR A 155 -5.43 8.25 3.53
N TYR A 156 -4.24 7.94 3.05
CA TYR A 156 -3.17 7.42 3.88
C TYR A 156 -1.93 8.30 3.80
N THR A 157 -1.17 8.33 4.89
CA THR A 157 0.18 8.88 4.91
C THR A 157 1.18 7.80 5.30
N LEU A 158 2.34 7.84 4.69
CA LEU A 158 3.52 7.05 5.02
C LEU A 158 4.66 8.02 5.25
N ASP A 159 4.97 8.30 6.53
CA ASP A 159 5.86 9.37 6.92
C ASP A 159 5.41 10.71 6.30
N ASN A 160 6.21 11.34 5.46
CA ASN A 160 5.91 12.63 4.82
C ASN A 160 5.12 12.53 3.50
N VAL A 161 4.83 11.34 2.99
CA VAL A 161 4.13 11.12 1.72
C VAL A 161 2.66 10.80 1.96
N ALA A 162 1.77 11.45 1.24
CA ALA A 162 0.33 11.16 1.24
C ALA A 162 -0.10 10.52 -0.08
N ASP A 163 -1.07 9.61 -0.04
CA ASP A 163 -1.71 9.05 -1.22
C ASP A 163 -3.14 8.57 -0.94
N TYR A 164 -3.92 8.47 -2.00
CA TYR A 164 -5.27 7.94 -1.99
C TYR A 164 -5.30 6.55 -2.62
N PHE A 165 -5.91 5.59 -1.91
CA PHE A 165 -6.12 4.24 -2.39
C PHE A 165 -7.59 3.85 -2.25
N TYR A 166 -8.13 3.22 -3.28
CA TYR A 166 -9.46 2.62 -3.22
C TYR A 166 -9.39 1.26 -2.53
N GLY A 167 -9.47 1.30 -1.21
CA GLY A 167 -9.39 0.12 -0.35
C GLY A 167 -8.41 0.33 0.81
N SER A 168 -8.32 -0.68 1.67
CA SER A 168 -7.48 -0.65 2.86
C SER A 168 -6.02 -0.91 2.56
N LEU A 169 -5.15 -0.39 3.41
CA LEU A 169 -3.73 -0.73 3.49
C LEU A 169 -3.45 -1.59 4.73
N LEU A 170 -2.24 -2.14 4.79
CA LEU A 170 -1.69 -2.74 6.00
C LEU A 170 -1.57 -1.72 7.12
N ILE A 171 -1.29 -2.17 8.33
CA ILE A 171 -1.09 -1.31 9.49
C ILE A 171 0.30 -0.66 9.45
N GLN A 172 1.32 -1.43 9.10
CA GLN A 172 2.72 -0.99 9.15
C GLN A 172 3.58 -1.70 8.11
N THR A 173 4.71 -1.10 7.77
CA THR A 173 5.54 -1.56 6.66
C THR A 173 6.24 -2.89 6.91
N SER A 174 6.50 -3.27 8.15
CA SER A 174 7.11 -4.57 8.48
C SER A 174 6.27 -5.78 8.06
N GLN A 175 4.97 -5.60 7.82
CA GLN A 175 4.09 -6.64 7.29
C GLN A 175 4.38 -7.00 5.82
N LEU A 176 5.14 -6.18 5.11
CA LEU A 176 5.58 -6.42 3.74
C LEU A 176 6.83 -7.33 3.72
N TYR A 177 6.65 -8.58 4.09
CA TYR A 177 7.74 -9.53 4.34
C TYR A 177 8.43 -10.05 3.09
N LEU A 178 7.78 -10.00 1.93
CA LEU A 178 8.32 -10.54 0.68
C LEU A 178 7.93 -9.66 -0.50
N PHE A 179 8.91 -9.19 -1.22
CA PHE A 179 8.78 -8.52 -2.52
C PHE A 179 10.14 -8.57 -3.22
N ASP A 180 10.12 -8.30 -4.50
CA ASP A 180 11.33 -8.08 -5.27
C ASP A 180 11.13 -6.95 -6.28
N LEU A 181 12.20 -6.33 -6.69
CA LEU A 181 12.24 -5.31 -7.71
C LEU A 181 13.36 -5.63 -8.69
N VAL A 182 12.99 -5.84 -9.94
CA VAL A 182 13.95 -6.24 -10.98
C VAL A 182 13.81 -5.37 -12.22
N SER A 183 14.89 -5.28 -13.02
CA SER A 183 14.81 -4.64 -14.33
C SER A 183 13.89 -5.45 -15.25
N TYR A 184 13.03 -4.78 -16.00
CA TYR A 184 12.13 -5.40 -16.95
C TYR A 184 11.89 -4.46 -18.14
N GLY A 185 12.34 -4.87 -19.33
CA GLY A 185 12.31 -3.99 -20.49
C GLY A 185 13.09 -2.70 -20.23
N ASP A 186 12.44 -1.58 -20.48
CA ASP A 186 12.95 -0.24 -20.19
C ASP A 186 12.50 0.33 -18.82
N GLY A 187 11.85 -0.49 -18.01
CA GLY A 187 11.32 -0.12 -16.71
C GLY A 187 11.68 -1.13 -15.63
N LEU A 188 10.73 -1.29 -14.70
CA LEU A 188 10.84 -2.13 -13.51
C LEU A 188 9.71 -3.16 -13.47
N LEU A 189 9.98 -4.31 -12.88
CA LEU A 189 8.95 -5.24 -12.42
C LEU A 189 8.96 -5.30 -10.90
N LEU A 190 7.88 -4.83 -10.29
CA LEU A 190 7.62 -5.03 -8.87
C LEU A 190 6.96 -6.41 -8.69
N ARG A 191 7.69 -7.36 -8.10
CA ARG A 191 7.17 -8.69 -7.83
C ARG A 191 6.48 -8.73 -6.47
N ILE A 192 5.35 -9.41 -6.43
CA ILE A 192 4.55 -9.65 -5.22
C ILE A 192 4.57 -11.14 -4.89
N PRO A 193 4.26 -11.56 -3.65
CA PRO A 193 4.16 -12.97 -3.31
C PRO A 193 3.13 -13.70 -4.16
N ASP A 194 3.42 -14.94 -4.53
CA ASP A 194 2.43 -15.81 -5.15
C ASP A 194 1.45 -16.34 -4.08
N PRO A 195 0.14 -16.08 -4.21
CA PRO A 195 -0.83 -16.58 -3.23
C PRO A 195 -0.90 -18.11 -3.14
N LYS A 196 -0.39 -18.82 -4.14
CA LYS A 196 -0.26 -20.29 -4.13
C LYS A 196 1.01 -20.77 -3.46
N ASN A 197 2.06 -19.94 -3.49
CA ASN A 197 3.36 -20.18 -2.85
C ASN A 197 3.79 -18.92 -2.09
N PRO A 198 3.17 -18.62 -0.94
CA PRO A 198 3.33 -17.34 -0.26
C PRO A 198 4.76 -16.98 0.21
N ASN A 199 5.68 -17.91 0.12
CA ASN A 199 7.10 -17.72 0.43
C ASN A 199 7.99 -17.48 -0.81
N GLU A 200 7.38 -17.37 -2.01
CA GLU A 200 8.06 -17.14 -3.28
C GLU A 200 7.63 -15.84 -3.98
#